data_45a83c749d9a0b06abc5dab0848927c0
#
_entry.id   45a83c749d9a0b06abc5dab0848927c0
#
_cell.length_a   1.000
_cell.length_b   1.000
_cell.length_c   1.000
_cell.angle_alpha   90.00
_cell.angle_beta   90.00
_cell.angle_gamma   90.00
#
_symmetry.space_group_name_H-M   'P 1'
#
loop_
_entity.id
_entity.type
_entity.pdbx_description
1 polymer ?
#
loop_
_entity_poly.entity_id
_entity_poly.type
_entity_poly.pdbx_seq_one_letter_code
_entity_poly.pdbx_strand_id
1 'polypeptide(L)'
;MRIAYFTNQYPAPSHTFIRREIKALEERGHHIERYAVRPFRGELKDCDDILESTKTKHLLAGSGKAMLASLARELALHPASSLKAFRSAFRFARASGGRFLLHLIYFGEAMVLADWCRREKIDHLHVHFGTNPATVAALAHEIGGIRFSFTVHGPEEFDRPETLALSEKIRASSFVVAVSSYGRSQLLRWADLEDWKKIQVVPCGVDQRYLSEEVAQQHGAAPRLVCIARLSEQKGHLLLLQAAANLRTQGLTFELVLVGDGPLRTEIEREIKRLGLRETVKLTGTIPQDEVKREILRAKALVLPSFAEGLPVVLMESLALKRPVISTYIAGIPELVRPDNGWLIPAGDIDALADAMRRALLESDGQILQMGEAGRRRTLERHDIRQSAALLEALIEAPRMAGE
;
A
#
# COMPACT_ATOMS: atom_id res chain seq x y z
N MET A 1 21.15 -12.70 -0.78
CA MET A 1 20.39 -13.10 -1.98
C MET A 1 20.22 -11.91 -2.92
N ARG A 2 19.94 -12.18 -4.21
CA ARG A 2 19.50 -11.16 -5.18
C ARG A 2 17.99 -11.27 -5.35
N ILE A 3 17.26 -10.30 -4.89
CA ILE A 3 15.78 -10.27 -4.91
C ILE A 3 15.35 -9.18 -5.89
N ALA A 4 14.35 -9.45 -6.73
CA ALA A 4 13.72 -8.41 -7.54
C ALA A 4 12.37 -8.03 -6.95
N TYR A 5 12.12 -6.73 -6.81
CA TYR A 5 10.80 -6.17 -6.52
C TYR A 5 10.11 -5.77 -7.81
N PHE A 6 8.85 -6.16 -7.95
CA PHE A 6 8.09 -5.87 -9.16
C PHE A 6 6.72 -5.29 -8.86
N THR A 7 6.37 -4.19 -9.53
CA THR A 7 5.09 -3.50 -9.38
C THR A 7 4.56 -2.98 -10.72
N ASN A 8 3.33 -2.45 -10.73
CA ASN A 8 2.79 -1.80 -11.92
C ASN A 8 3.44 -0.42 -12.18
N GLN A 9 3.61 0.38 -11.12
CA GLN A 9 4.28 1.70 -11.15
C GLN A 9 5.14 1.84 -9.89
N TYR A 10 6.38 2.28 -10.06
CA TYR A 10 7.28 2.56 -8.94
C TYR A 10 8.40 3.51 -9.38
N PRO A 11 8.85 4.41 -8.49
CA PRO A 11 8.21 4.76 -7.23
C PRO A 11 6.91 5.55 -7.42
N ALA A 12 6.11 5.67 -6.36
CA ALA A 12 4.93 6.53 -6.35
C ALA A 12 4.71 7.07 -4.92
N PRO A 13 4.14 8.28 -4.74
CA PRO A 13 3.98 8.89 -3.41
C PRO A 13 3.20 8.01 -2.40
N SER A 14 2.28 7.16 -2.88
CA SER A 14 1.53 6.21 -2.05
C SER A 14 2.26 4.89 -1.78
N HIS A 15 3.47 4.68 -2.31
CA HIS A 15 4.23 3.42 -2.21
C HIS A 15 5.41 3.50 -1.22
N THR A 16 5.35 4.39 -0.24
CA THR A 16 6.40 4.56 0.77
C THR A 16 6.71 3.27 1.54
N PHE A 17 5.70 2.42 1.75
CA PHE A 17 5.85 1.13 2.42
C PHE A 17 6.72 0.16 1.60
N ILE A 18 6.64 0.15 0.26
CA ILE A 18 7.50 -0.67 -0.61
C ILE A 18 8.96 -0.20 -0.48
N ARG A 19 9.18 1.11 -0.54
CA ARG A 19 10.52 1.70 -0.38
C ARG A 19 11.13 1.35 0.98
N ARG A 20 10.34 1.42 2.06
CA ARG A 20 10.79 1.05 3.41
C ARG A 20 11.17 -0.43 3.50
N GLU A 21 10.37 -1.29 2.92
CA GLU A 21 10.61 -2.74 2.90
C GLU A 21 11.90 -3.05 2.11
N ILE A 22 12.07 -2.45 0.93
CA ILE A 22 13.30 -2.57 0.13
C ILE A 22 14.52 -2.13 0.94
N LYS A 23 14.50 -0.93 1.55
CA LYS A 23 15.62 -0.42 2.36
C LYS A 23 15.93 -1.35 3.54
N ALA A 24 14.92 -1.85 4.23
CA ALA A 24 15.12 -2.75 5.37
C ALA A 24 15.74 -4.10 4.95
N LEU A 25 15.42 -4.63 3.78
CA LEU A 25 16.06 -5.83 3.24
C LEU A 25 17.49 -5.55 2.75
N GLU A 26 17.77 -4.37 2.19
CA GLU A 26 19.13 -3.95 1.84
C GLU A 26 20.02 -3.82 3.09
N GLU A 27 19.49 -3.27 4.19
CA GLU A 27 20.18 -3.19 5.49
C GLU A 27 20.48 -4.58 6.08
N ARG A 28 19.72 -5.61 5.71
CA ARG A 28 19.95 -7.01 6.06
C ARG A 28 20.92 -7.74 5.12
N GLY A 29 21.50 -7.03 4.14
CA GLY A 29 22.52 -7.55 3.23
C GLY A 29 22.00 -8.17 1.95
N HIS A 30 20.73 -7.99 1.59
CA HIS A 30 20.20 -8.42 0.31
C HIS A 30 20.49 -7.39 -0.79
N HIS A 31 20.69 -7.87 -2.01
CA HIS A 31 20.77 -7.02 -3.19
C HIS A 31 19.38 -6.95 -3.83
N ILE A 32 18.80 -5.75 -3.90
CA ILE A 32 17.43 -5.58 -4.38
C ILE A 32 17.42 -4.86 -5.73
N GLU A 33 16.92 -5.53 -6.78
CA GLU A 33 16.60 -4.93 -8.06
C GLU A 33 15.16 -4.39 -8.05
N ARG A 34 14.94 -3.22 -8.65
CA ARG A 34 13.62 -2.57 -8.73
C ARG A 34 13.12 -2.64 -10.16
N TYR A 35 12.01 -3.32 -10.37
CA TYR A 35 11.33 -3.44 -11.64
C TYR A 35 9.91 -2.89 -11.55
N ALA A 36 9.48 -2.18 -12.57
CA ALA A 36 8.09 -1.76 -12.71
C ALA A 36 7.65 -1.90 -14.17
N VAL A 37 6.34 -2.07 -14.39
CA VAL A 37 5.81 -2.11 -15.75
C VAL A 37 6.04 -0.77 -16.43
N ARG A 38 5.74 0.33 -15.73
CA ARG A 38 5.84 1.71 -16.25
C ARG A 38 6.23 2.70 -15.16
N PRO A 39 6.81 3.86 -15.53
CA PRO A 39 7.11 4.93 -14.58
C PRO A 39 5.81 5.55 -14.05
N PHE A 40 5.91 6.19 -12.89
CA PHE A 40 4.86 7.05 -12.37
C PHE A 40 4.65 8.26 -13.28
N ARG A 41 3.39 8.61 -13.58
CA ARG A 41 3.06 9.70 -14.50
C ARG A 41 2.92 11.06 -13.85
N GLY A 42 2.95 11.12 -12.52
CA GLY A 42 2.87 12.37 -11.75
C GLY A 42 4.25 12.91 -11.40
N GLU A 43 4.25 14.06 -10.71
CA GLU A 43 5.47 14.66 -10.15
C GLU A 43 5.86 13.97 -8.85
N LEU A 44 7.13 13.57 -8.71
CA LEU A 44 7.72 13.06 -7.49
C LEU A 44 8.31 14.24 -6.71
N LYS A 45 7.79 14.51 -5.52
CA LYS A 45 8.24 15.63 -4.65
C LYS A 45 9.17 15.19 -3.52
N ASP A 46 9.16 13.92 -3.17
CA ASP A 46 10.02 13.36 -2.14
C ASP A 46 11.38 12.98 -2.72
N CYS A 47 12.47 13.44 -2.09
CA CYS A 47 13.84 13.16 -2.55
C CYS A 47 14.16 11.67 -2.61
N ASP A 48 13.63 10.88 -1.66
CA ASP A 48 13.81 9.43 -1.67
C ASP A 48 13.11 8.77 -2.86
N ASP A 49 11.91 9.26 -3.26
CA ASP A 49 11.21 8.74 -4.45
C ASP A 49 11.94 9.11 -5.74
N ILE A 50 12.50 10.32 -5.82
CA ILE A 50 13.33 10.74 -6.94
C ILE A 50 14.56 9.83 -7.06
N LEU A 51 15.24 9.53 -5.95
CA LEU A 51 16.38 8.62 -5.92
C LEU A 51 15.97 7.20 -6.34
N GLU A 52 14.86 6.67 -5.84
CA GLU A 52 14.36 5.34 -6.24
C GLU A 52 14.01 5.29 -7.73
N SER A 53 13.50 6.38 -8.32
CA SER A 53 13.20 6.43 -9.75
C SER A 53 14.44 6.23 -10.63
N THR A 54 15.63 6.66 -10.18
CA THR A 54 16.90 6.46 -10.90
C THR A 54 17.39 5.01 -10.86
N LYS A 55 16.95 4.23 -9.84
CA LYS A 55 17.32 2.82 -9.66
C LYS A 55 16.32 1.87 -10.29
N THR A 56 15.13 2.34 -10.67
CA THR A 56 14.03 1.50 -11.13
C THR A 56 14.09 1.28 -12.63
N LYS A 57 14.09 0.02 -13.07
CA LYS A 57 13.99 -0.38 -14.48
C LYS A 57 12.52 -0.58 -14.85
N HIS A 58 12.11 -0.05 -16.00
CA HIS A 58 10.73 -0.11 -16.46
C HIS A 58 10.61 -0.98 -17.71
N LEU A 59 9.73 -2.01 -17.67
CA LEU A 59 9.56 -2.97 -18.77
C LEU A 59 9.16 -2.27 -20.08
N LEU A 60 8.26 -1.29 -19.99
CA LEU A 60 7.70 -0.60 -21.16
C LEU A 60 8.44 0.70 -21.53
N ALA A 61 9.50 1.09 -20.79
CA ALA A 61 10.31 2.27 -21.14
C ALA A 61 11.50 1.94 -22.05
N GLY A 62 11.76 0.65 -22.27
CA GLY A 62 12.82 0.19 -23.18
C GLY A 62 12.51 0.44 -24.65
N SER A 63 13.55 0.41 -25.52
CA SER A 63 13.31 0.45 -26.97
C SER A 63 12.56 -0.82 -27.41
N GLY A 64 11.66 -0.69 -28.38
CA GLY A 64 10.96 -1.85 -28.95
C GLY A 64 11.91 -2.95 -29.44
N LYS A 65 13.12 -2.59 -29.89
CA LYS A 65 14.19 -3.54 -30.27
C LYS A 65 14.68 -4.37 -29.09
N ALA A 66 14.88 -3.75 -27.91
CA ALA A 66 15.30 -4.48 -26.71
C ALA A 66 14.21 -5.46 -26.24
N MET A 67 12.96 -5.05 -26.29
CA MET A 67 11.82 -5.93 -25.98
C MET A 67 11.73 -7.11 -26.94
N LEU A 68 11.82 -6.87 -28.25
CA LEU A 68 11.85 -7.93 -29.25
C LEU A 68 13.03 -8.89 -29.08
N ALA A 69 14.20 -8.37 -28.70
CA ALA A 69 15.38 -9.20 -28.43
C ALA A 69 15.18 -10.11 -27.20
N SER A 70 14.53 -9.61 -26.14
CA SER A 70 14.17 -10.44 -24.96
C SER A 70 13.16 -11.53 -25.35
N LEU A 71 12.11 -11.19 -26.10
CA LEU A 71 11.13 -12.16 -26.60
C LEU A 71 11.80 -13.26 -27.44
N ALA A 72 12.61 -12.87 -28.44
CA ALA A 72 13.32 -13.81 -29.29
C ALA A 72 14.24 -14.74 -28.50
N ARG A 73 14.93 -14.20 -27.50
CA ARG A 73 15.85 -14.96 -26.65
C ARG A 73 15.10 -15.99 -25.82
N GLU A 74 14.01 -15.61 -25.14
CA GLU A 74 13.23 -16.54 -24.32
C GLU A 74 12.56 -17.63 -25.17
N LEU A 75 12.04 -17.29 -26.35
CA LEU A 75 11.51 -18.28 -27.29
C LEU A 75 12.56 -19.26 -27.77
N ALA A 76 13.80 -18.80 -28.00
CA ALA A 76 14.90 -19.65 -28.42
C ALA A 76 15.46 -20.55 -27.31
N LEU A 77 15.58 -20.00 -26.07
CA LEU A 77 16.15 -20.73 -24.94
C LEU A 77 15.14 -21.66 -24.25
N HIS A 78 13.86 -21.25 -24.20
CA HIS A 78 12.82 -21.93 -23.44
C HIS A 78 11.52 -22.12 -24.25
N PRO A 79 11.56 -22.78 -25.43
CA PRO A 79 10.40 -22.87 -26.33
C PRO A 79 9.21 -23.62 -25.70
N ALA A 80 9.46 -24.72 -24.99
CA ALA A 80 8.41 -25.52 -24.35
C ALA A 80 7.75 -24.75 -23.18
N SER A 81 8.56 -24.09 -22.32
CA SER A 81 8.06 -23.27 -21.21
C SER A 81 7.32 -22.03 -21.70
N SER A 82 7.81 -21.39 -22.79
CA SER A 82 7.13 -20.27 -23.42
C SER A 82 5.76 -20.67 -23.99
N LEU A 83 5.66 -21.85 -24.60
CA LEU A 83 4.38 -22.39 -25.07
C LEU A 83 3.44 -22.73 -23.92
N LYS A 84 3.96 -23.27 -22.81
CA LYS A 84 3.19 -23.52 -21.59
C LYS A 84 2.64 -22.20 -21.03
N ALA A 85 3.50 -21.19 -20.85
CA ALA A 85 3.11 -19.88 -20.36
C ALA A 85 2.11 -19.17 -21.28
N PHE A 86 2.24 -19.31 -22.60
CA PHE A 86 1.27 -18.82 -23.57
C PHE A 86 -0.13 -19.44 -23.32
N ARG A 87 -0.21 -20.77 -23.12
CA ARG A 87 -1.47 -21.44 -22.77
C ARG A 87 -2.00 -20.96 -21.41
N SER A 88 -1.12 -20.72 -20.44
CA SER A 88 -1.52 -20.15 -19.15
C SER A 88 -2.05 -18.73 -19.26
N ALA A 89 -1.50 -17.90 -20.16
CA ALA A 89 -2.05 -16.57 -20.43
C ALA A 89 -3.52 -16.66 -20.91
N PHE A 90 -3.88 -17.65 -21.74
CA PHE A 90 -5.27 -17.91 -22.12
C PHE A 90 -6.12 -18.39 -20.93
N ARG A 91 -5.56 -19.25 -20.05
CA ARG A 91 -6.26 -19.70 -18.84
C ARG A 91 -6.55 -18.51 -17.90
N PHE A 92 -5.56 -17.65 -17.63
CA PHE A 92 -5.73 -16.41 -16.88
C PHE A 92 -6.74 -15.47 -17.54
N ALA A 93 -6.71 -15.34 -18.88
CA ALA A 93 -7.67 -14.52 -19.61
C ALA A 93 -9.11 -15.01 -19.41
N ARG A 94 -9.34 -16.33 -19.51
CA ARG A 94 -10.68 -16.92 -19.26
C ARG A 94 -11.14 -16.71 -17.83
N ALA A 95 -10.27 -16.95 -16.84
CA ALA A 95 -10.56 -16.71 -15.43
C ALA A 95 -10.85 -15.22 -15.14
N SER A 96 -10.24 -14.31 -15.90
CA SER A 96 -10.40 -12.85 -15.75
C SER A 96 -11.50 -12.25 -16.65
N GLY A 97 -12.49 -13.01 -17.06
CA GLY A 97 -13.62 -12.51 -17.86
C GLY A 97 -13.31 -12.31 -19.35
N GLY A 98 -12.37 -13.07 -19.93
CA GLY A 98 -12.17 -13.15 -21.38
C GLY A 98 -11.30 -12.04 -21.99
N ARG A 99 -10.47 -11.34 -21.23
CA ARG A 99 -9.60 -10.25 -21.71
C ARG A 99 -8.34 -10.77 -22.42
N PHE A 100 -8.48 -11.53 -23.51
CA PHE A 100 -7.39 -12.24 -24.18
C PHE A 100 -6.28 -11.32 -24.67
N LEU A 101 -6.61 -10.21 -25.35
CA LEU A 101 -5.60 -9.28 -25.86
C LEU A 101 -4.74 -8.70 -24.75
N LEU A 102 -5.33 -8.37 -23.60
CA LEU A 102 -4.61 -7.86 -22.44
C LEU A 102 -3.63 -8.91 -21.89
N HIS A 103 -4.03 -10.18 -21.84
CA HIS A 103 -3.18 -11.26 -21.37
C HIS A 103 -2.07 -11.63 -22.36
N LEU A 104 -2.23 -11.35 -23.65
CA LEU A 104 -1.13 -11.41 -24.62
C LEU A 104 -0.08 -10.33 -24.35
N ILE A 105 -0.50 -9.13 -23.95
CA ILE A 105 0.42 -8.06 -23.52
C ILE A 105 1.16 -8.52 -22.25
N TYR A 106 0.45 -9.07 -21.25
CA TYR A 106 1.07 -9.61 -20.04
C TYR A 106 2.05 -10.75 -20.32
N PHE A 107 1.77 -11.59 -21.32
CA PHE A 107 2.71 -12.61 -21.76
C PHE A 107 3.99 -11.99 -22.34
N GLY A 108 3.88 -10.94 -23.18
CA GLY A 108 5.03 -10.20 -23.69
C GLY A 108 5.85 -9.55 -22.56
N GLU A 109 5.19 -8.91 -21.60
CA GLU A 109 5.83 -8.34 -20.40
C GLU A 109 6.54 -9.43 -19.57
N ALA A 110 5.95 -10.61 -19.44
CA ALA A 110 6.52 -11.75 -18.73
C ALA A 110 7.79 -12.30 -19.37
N MET A 111 7.85 -12.32 -20.71
CA MET A 111 9.08 -12.70 -21.45
C MET A 111 10.23 -11.75 -21.14
N VAL A 112 9.97 -10.44 -21.12
CA VAL A 112 10.97 -9.42 -20.76
C VAL A 112 11.42 -9.58 -19.30
N LEU A 113 10.48 -9.78 -18.40
CA LEU A 113 10.77 -9.96 -16.98
C LEU A 113 11.58 -11.22 -16.71
N ALA A 114 11.25 -12.33 -17.36
CA ALA A 114 12.00 -13.60 -17.26
C ALA A 114 13.45 -13.44 -17.77
N ASP A 115 13.65 -12.77 -18.92
CA ASP A 115 14.99 -12.47 -19.44
C ASP A 115 15.80 -11.62 -18.47
N TRP A 116 15.20 -10.57 -17.86
CA TRP A 116 15.90 -9.74 -16.88
C TRP A 116 16.25 -10.53 -15.61
N CYS A 117 15.31 -11.27 -15.04
CA CYS A 117 15.57 -12.09 -13.86
C CYS A 117 16.72 -13.09 -14.10
N ARG A 118 16.75 -13.74 -15.26
CA ARG A 118 17.80 -14.69 -15.60
C ARG A 118 19.15 -14.01 -15.79
N ARG A 119 19.21 -12.91 -16.55
CA ARG A 119 20.46 -12.16 -16.83
C ARG A 119 21.08 -11.60 -15.56
N GLU A 120 20.25 -11.13 -14.64
CA GLU A 120 20.67 -10.54 -13.37
C GLU A 120 20.76 -11.56 -12.24
N LYS A 121 20.53 -12.85 -12.55
CA LYS A 121 20.63 -13.98 -11.61
C LYS A 121 19.78 -13.73 -10.35
N ILE A 122 18.52 -13.38 -10.56
CA ILE A 122 17.56 -13.14 -9.46
C ILE A 122 17.21 -14.48 -8.82
N ASP A 123 17.33 -14.56 -7.50
CA ASP A 123 16.98 -15.72 -6.69
C ASP A 123 15.47 -15.81 -6.40
N HIS A 124 14.84 -14.65 -6.20
CA HIS A 124 13.42 -14.53 -5.88
C HIS A 124 12.82 -13.24 -6.43
N LEU A 125 11.60 -13.33 -6.96
CA LEU A 125 10.81 -12.21 -7.46
C LEU A 125 9.67 -11.91 -6.48
N HIS A 126 9.73 -10.78 -5.76
CA HIS A 126 8.66 -10.34 -4.89
C HIS A 126 7.82 -9.26 -5.55
N VAL A 127 6.51 -9.44 -5.55
CA VAL A 127 5.57 -8.58 -6.28
C VAL A 127 4.67 -7.84 -5.31
N HIS A 128 4.52 -6.53 -5.47
CA HIS A 128 3.48 -5.81 -4.76
C HIS A 128 2.23 -5.68 -5.62
N PHE A 129 1.10 -5.95 -4.98
CA PHE A 129 -0.26 -6.04 -5.51
C PHE A 129 -0.54 -7.34 -6.28
N GLY A 130 -1.61 -8.02 -5.89
CA GLY A 130 -2.15 -9.21 -6.54
C GLY A 130 -2.83 -8.93 -7.89
N THR A 131 -2.67 -7.73 -8.47
CA THR A 131 -3.26 -7.28 -9.73
C THR A 131 -2.46 -7.76 -10.96
N ASN A 132 -2.34 -6.94 -12.01
CA ASN A 132 -1.58 -7.30 -13.22
C ASN A 132 -0.10 -7.66 -13.00
N PRO A 133 0.67 -7.03 -12.08
CA PRO A 133 2.07 -7.45 -11.90
C PRO A 133 2.18 -8.92 -11.46
N ALA A 134 1.27 -9.39 -10.57
CA ALA A 134 1.26 -10.78 -10.14
C ALA A 134 0.91 -11.75 -11.29
N THR A 135 0.09 -11.33 -12.27
CA THR A 135 -0.14 -12.14 -13.49
C THR A 135 1.13 -12.25 -14.33
N VAL A 136 1.82 -11.12 -14.54
CA VAL A 136 3.09 -11.07 -15.28
C VAL A 136 4.15 -11.94 -14.60
N ALA A 137 4.26 -11.87 -13.28
CA ALA A 137 5.20 -12.67 -12.50
C ALA A 137 4.88 -14.18 -12.57
N ALA A 138 3.61 -14.57 -12.49
CA ALA A 138 3.19 -15.96 -12.64
C ALA A 138 3.56 -16.54 -14.02
N LEU A 139 3.38 -15.75 -15.08
CA LEU A 139 3.79 -16.14 -16.43
C LEU A 139 5.32 -16.17 -16.56
N ALA A 140 6.05 -15.22 -15.97
CA ALA A 140 7.52 -15.21 -15.97
C ALA A 140 8.10 -16.42 -15.20
N HIS A 141 7.44 -16.82 -14.09
CA HIS A 141 7.76 -18.06 -13.39
C HIS A 141 7.64 -19.29 -14.31
N GLU A 142 6.56 -19.41 -15.07
CA GLU A 142 6.39 -20.54 -15.99
C GLU A 142 7.43 -20.55 -17.13
N ILE A 143 7.88 -19.37 -17.60
CA ILE A 143 8.88 -19.24 -18.66
C ILE A 143 10.28 -19.58 -18.15
N GLY A 144 10.72 -18.90 -17.11
CA GLY A 144 12.12 -18.88 -16.65
C GLY A 144 12.38 -19.66 -15.35
N GLY A 145 11.35 -20.24 -14.72
CA GLY A 145 11.49 -20.99 -13.45
C GLY A 145 11.80 -20.14 -12.23
N ILE A 146 11.75 -18.78 -12.33
CA ILE A 146 12.03 -17.90 -11.20
C ILE A 146 10.95 -18.07 -10.10
N ARG A 147 11.35 -18.27 -8.86
CA ARG A 147 10.42 -18.30 -7.73
C ARG A 147 9.80 -16.93 -7.55
N PHE A 148 8.50 -16.88 -7.31
CA PHE A 148 7.85 -15.60 -7.00
C PHE A 148 6.88 -15.69 -5.84
N SER A 149 6.67 -14.55 -5.19
CA SER A 149 5.64 -14.30 -4.17
C SER A 149 5.01 -12.94 -4.41
N PHE A 150 3.88 -12.69 -3.77
CA PHE A 150 3.27 -11.37 -3.85
C PHE A 150 2.59 -10.94 -2.56
N THR A 151 2.56 -9.60 -2.34
CA THR A 151 1.87 -8.97 -1.22
C THR A 151 0.55 -8.36 -1.69
N VAL A 152 -0.53 -8.65 -0.95
CA VAL A 152 -1.87 -8.11 -1.16
C VAL A 152 -2.13 -7.02 -0.12
N HIS A 153 -2.58 -5.85 -0.62
CA HIS A 153 -2.69 -4.65 0.20
C HIS A 153 -4.11 -4.24 0.57
N GLY A 154 -5.13 -4.65 -0.18
CA GLY A 154 -6.47 -4.25 0.20
C GLY A 154 -7.56 -4.37 -0.86
N PRO A 155 -8.44 -3.36 -0.96
CA PRO A 155 -9.71 -3.49 -1.68
C PRO A 155 -9.53 -3.79 -3.17
N GLU A 156 -8.48 -3.31 -3.82
CA GLU A 156 -8.26 -3.54 -5.25
C GLU A 156 -8.21 -5.04 -5.60
N GLU A 157 -7.73 -5.87 -4.66
CA GLU A 157 -7.66 -7.32 -4.83
C GLU A 157 -8.94 -8.03 -4.37
N PHE A 158 -9.67 -7.46 -3.42
CA PHE A 158 -10.82 -8.12 -2.79
C PHE A 158 -12.17 -7.76 -3.41
N ASP A 159 -12.25 -6.62 -4.12
CA ASP A 159 -13.50 -6.18 -4.76
C ASP A 159 -13.85 -6.99 -6.01
N ARG A 160 -12.84 -7.51 -6.73
CA ARG A 160 -13.03 -8.28 -7.97
C ARG A 160 -12.03 -9.43 -8.11
N PRO A 161 -11.93 -10.33 -7.14
CA PRO A 161 -10.92 -11.39 -7.11
C PRO A 161 -11.03 -12.36 -8.29
N GLU A 162 -12.24 -12.59 -8.79
CA GLU A 162 -12.47 -13.43 -9.98
C GLU A 162 -11.84 -12.79 -11.22
N THR A 163 -12.03 -11.49 -11.44
CA THR A 163 -11.48 -10.80 -12.61
C THR A 163 -9.96 -10.64 -12.55
N LEU A 164 -9.37 -10.85 -11.38
CA LEU A 164 -7.93 -10.87 -11.17
C LEU A 164 -7.33 -12.27 -11.28
N ALA A 165 -8.15 -13.33 -11.40
CA ALA A 165 -7.70 -14.73 -11.32
C ALA A 165 -6.84 -14.98 -10.08
N LEU A 166 -7.32 -14.52 -8.91
CA LEU A 166 -6.53 -14.51 -7.67
C LEU A 166 -6.16 -15.93 -7.22
N SER A 167 -7.08 -16.89 -7.34
CA SER A 167 -6.87 -18.31 -7.01
C SER A 167 -5.70 -18.92 -7.79
N GLU A 168 -5.63 -18.68 -9.10
CA GLU A 168 -4.54 -19.17 -9.96
C GLU A 168 -3.18 -18.57 -9.55
N LYS A 169 -3.15 -17.30 -9.17
CA LYS A 169 -1.93 -16.63 -8.72
C LYS A 169 -1.44 -17.19 -7.38
N ILE A 170 -2.36 -17.41 -6.44
CA ILE A 170 -2.03 -18.03 -5.14
C ILE A 170 -1.44 -19.42 -5.39
N ARG A 171 -2.09 -20.23 -6.24
CA ARG A 171 -1.62 -21.59 -6.58
C ARG A 171 -0.22 -21.57 -7.21
N ALA A 172 0.05 -20.63 -8.12
CA ALA A 172 1.33 -20.53 -8.82
C ALA A 172 2.47 -19.93 -7.99
N SER A 173 2.17 -19.19 -6.93
CA SER A 173 3.18 -18.53 -6.10
C SER A 173 3.82 -19.47 -5.07
N SER A 174 5.05 -19.15 -4.65
CA SER A 174 5.72 -19.83 -3.53
C SER A 174 5.03 -19.53 -2.20
N PHE A 175 4.65 -18.27 -2.01
CA PHE A 175 3.83 -17.81 -0.87
C PHE A 175 3.14 -16.49 -1.22
N VAL A 176 2.15 -16.13 -0.42
CA VAL A 176 1.42 -14.87 -0.52
C VAL A 176 1.43 -14.16 0.82
N VAL A 177 1.72 -12.88 0.81
CA VAL A 177 1.70 -12.02 1.98
C VAL A 177 0.39 -11.22 2.03
N ALA A 178 -0.28 -11.27 3.17
CA ALA A 178 -1.34 -10.35 3.55
C ALA A 178 -0.80 -9.35 4.58
N VAL A 179 -1.15 -8.07 4.44
CA VAL A 179 -0.69 -7.02 5.37
C VAL A 179 -1.45 -7.00 6.71
N SER A 180 -2.47 -7.84 6.85
CA SER A 180 -3.30 -7.96 8.05
C SER A 180 -3.97 -9.34 8.15
N SER A 181 -4.47 -9.70 9.34
CA SER A 181 -5.26 -10.92 9.53
C SER A 181 -6.56 -10.86 8.72
N TYR A 182 -7.18 -9.68 8.60
CA TYR A 182 -8.30 -9.48 7.70
C TYR A 182 -7.93 -9.81 6.26
N GLY A 183 -6.83 -9.24 5.74
CA GLY A 183 -6.36 -9.54 4.39
C GLY A 183 -6.11 -11.03 4.17
N ARG A 184 -5.50 -11.71 5.16
CA ARG A 184 -5.34 -13.17 5.13
C ARG A 184 -6.69 -13.88 5.03
N SER A 185 -7.69 -13.49 5.82
CA SER A 185 -9.02 -14.13 5.78
C SER A 185 -9.70 -13.97 4.41
N GLN A 186 -9.49 -12.81 3.75
CA GLN A 186 -10.00 -12.59 2.39
C GLN A 186 -9.31 -13.51 1.37
N LEU A 187 -7.99 -13.68 1.46
CA LEU A 187 -7.24 -14.58 0.58
C LEU A 187 -7.65 -16.05 0.76
N LEU A 188 -7.88 -16.50 2.01
CA LEU A 188 -8.32 -17.87 2.31
C LEU A 188 -9.65 -18.24 1.61
N ARG A 189 -10.54 -17.28 1.39
CA ARG A 189 -11.81 -17.48 0.68
C ARG A 189 -11.63 -17.85 -0.79
N TRP A 190 -10.49 -17.47 -1.39
CA TRP A 190 -10.18 -17.63 -2.80
C TRP A 190 -9.08 -18.65 -3.07
N ALA A 191 -8.47 -19.19 -2.01
CA ALA A 191 -7.43 -20.21 -2.10
C ALA A 191 -8.01 -21.60 -1.87
N ASP A 192 -7.48 -22.59 -2.58
CA ASP A 192 -7.73 -23.99 -2.27
C ASP A 192 -7.14 -24.32 -0.90
N LEU A 193 -7.73 -25.31 -0.19
CA LEU A 193 -7.31 -25.67 1.17
C LEU A 193 -5.82 -26.03 1.26
N GLU A 194 -5.28 -26.68 0.25
CA GLU A 194 -3.86 -27.05 0.17
C GLU A 194 -2.91 -25.84 0.07
N ASP A 195 -3.40 -24.70 -0.47
CA ASP A 195 -2.64 -23.46 -0.62
C ASP A 195 -2.75 -22.54 0.61
N TRP A 196 -3.62 -22.83 1.59
CA TRP A 196 -3.78 -21.98 2.78
C TRP A 196 -2.48 -21.76 3.54
N LYS A 197 -1.59 -22.77 3.58
CA LYS A 197 -0.27 -22.70 4.21
C LYS A 197 0.67 -21.68 3.56
N LYS A 198 0.44 -21.34 2.28
CA LYS A 198 1.21 -20.32 1.56
C LYS A 198 0.85 -18.89 1.98
N ILE A 199 -0.32 -18.68 2.60
CA ILE A 199 -0.83 -17.35 2.92
C ILE A 199 -0.37 -16.92 4.31
N GLN A 200 0.57 -15.99 4.35
CA GLN A 200 1.24 -15.53 5.57
C GLN A 200 0.89 -14.06 5.86
N VAL A 201 0.94 -13.67 7.13
CA VAL A 201 0.74 -12.26 7.53
C VAL A 201 2.09 -11.64 7.77
N VAL A 202 2.44 -10.62 6.97
CA VAL A 202 3.58 -9.73 7.21
C VAL A 202 3.05 -8.30 7.18
N PRO A 203 2.90 -7.64 8.34
CA PRO A 203 2.37 -6.28 8.40
C PRO A 203 3.28 -5.28 7.69
N CYS A 204 2.72 -4.25 7.08
CA CYS A 204 3.49 -3.08 6.69
C CYS A 204 4.10 -2.43 7.94
N GLY A 205 5.29 -1.82 7.78
CA GLY A 205 6.00 -1.18 8.87
C GLY A 205 6.31 0.30 8.64
N VAL A 206 6.60 0.98 9.72
CA VAL A 206 7.17 2.33 9.74
C VAL A 206 8.67 2.26 10.02
N ASP A 207 9.41 3.20 9.47
CA ASP A 207 10.87 3.30 9.60
C ASP A 207 11.30 4.22 10.76
N GLN A 208 12.63 4.34 10.96
CA GLN A 208 13.21 5.16 12.02
C GLN A 208 12.83 6.65 11.94
N ARG A 209 12.39 7.15 10.78
CA ARG A 209 11.88 8.53 10.61
C ARG A 209 10.69 8.80 11.54
N TYR A 210 9.87 7.79 11.77
CA TYR A 210 8.68 7.86 12.64
C TYR A 210 8.91 7.25 14.01
N LEU A 211 9.93 6.39 14.18
CA LEU A 211 10.24 5.70 15.42
C LEU A 211 11.27 6.41 16.30
N SER A 212 11.90 7.50 15.84
CA SER A 212 12.81 8.30 16.65
C SER A 212 12.13 8.87 17.90
N GLU A 213 12.88 8.97 19.03
CA GLU A 213 12.31 9.28 20.35
C GLU A 213 11.84 10.73 20.52
N GLU A 214 12.39 11.67 19.75
CA GLU A 214 12.04 13.09 19.85
C GLU A 214 10.71 13.41 19.16
N VAL A 215 9.62 13.26 19.90
CA VAL A 215 8.31 13.75 19.50
C VAL A 215 7.97 14.99 20.34
N ALA A 216 8.52 16.14 19.94
CA ALA A 216 8.11 17.40 20.54
C ALA A 216 6.65 17.69 20.19
N GLN A 217 5.84 17.95 21.21
CA GLN A 217 4.47 18.45 20.98
C GLN A 217 4.54 19.88 20.47
N GLN A 218 4.11 20.10 19.23
CA GLN A 218 3.96 21.44 18.66
C GLN A 218 2.47 21.80 18.65
N HIS A 219 2.03 22.50 19.69
CA HIS A 219 0.65 23.00 19.71
C HIS A 219 0.58 24.35 18.98
N GLY A 220 -0.34 24.45 18.01
CA GLY A 220 -0.73 25.72 17.40
C GLY A 220 -1.78 26.47 18.27
N ALA A 221 -2.11 27.72 17.90
CA ALA A 221 -3.08 28.54 18.61
C ALA A 221 -4.53 27.96 18.58
N ALA A 222 -4.85 27.12 17.62
CA ALA A 222 -6.18 26.46 17.51
C ALA A 222 -6.01 24.93 17.44
N PRO A 223 -6.99 24.17 18.00
CA PRO A 223 -7.00 22.71 17.86
C PRO A 223 -7.06 22.31 16.39
N ARG A 224 -6.22 21.32 16.00
CA ARG A 224 -6.06 20.89 14.61
C ARG A 224 -6.31 19.40 14.45
N LEU A 225 -6.98 19.03 13.37
CA LEU A 225 -7.07 17.67 12.84
C LEU A 225 -6.38 17.59 11.47
N VAL A 226 -5.84 16.44 11.14
CA VAL A 226 -5.20 16.21 9.83
C VAL A 226 -5.78 14.96 9.16
N CYS A 227 -6.04 15.03 7.86
CA CYS A 227 -6.37 13.90 7.02
C CYS A 227 -5.31 13.77 5.92
N ILE A 228 -4.63 12.63 5.86
CA ILE A 228 -3.56 12.37 4.90
C ILE A 228 -3.97 11.20 4.04
N ALA A 229 -4.39 11.47 2.81
CA ALA A 229 -4.84 10.45 1.88
C ALA A 229 -4.88 10.97 0.45
N ARG A 230 -4.88 10.03 -0.51
CA ARG A 230 -5.25 10.34 -1.89
C ARG A 230 -6.69 10.85 -1.93
N LEU A 231 -6.95 11.94 -2.64
CA LEU A 231 -8.31 12.51 -2.79
C LEU A 231 -9.12 11.65 -3.77
N SER A 232 -9.65 10.54 -3.25
CA SER A 232 -10.42 9.54 -4.02
C SER A 232 -11.67 9.10 -3.25
N GLU A 233 -12.61 8.50 -3.95
CA GLU A 233 -13.94 8.10 -3.45
C GLU A 233 -13.85 7.24 -2.18
N GLN A 234 -12.93 6.29 -2.17
CA GLN A 234 -12.76 5.35 -1.05
C GLN A 234 -12.30 5.99 0.26
N LYS A 235 -11.79 7.24 0.26
CA LYS A 235 -11.20 7.89 1.44
C LYS A 235 -12.17 8.75 2.26
N GLY A 236 -13.42 8.91 1.80
CA GLY A 236 -14.49 9.54 2.59
C GLY A 236 -14.33 11.04 2.83
N HIS A 237 -13.58 11.78 2.00
CA HIS A 237 -13.33 13.22 2.21
C HIS A 237 -14.62 14.06 2.22
N LEU A 238 -15.60 13.75 1.36
CA LEU A 238 -16.84 14.49 1.31
C LEU A 238 -17.66 14.32 2.60
N LEU A 239 -17.64 13.12 3.18
CA LEU A 239 -18.23 12.83 4.48
C LEU A 239 -17.51 13.58 5.61
N LEU A 240 -16.17 13.66 5.55
CA LEU A 240 -15.37 14.44 6.50
C LEU A 240 -15.70 15.93 6.47
N LEU A 241 -15.95 16.50 5.28
CA LEU A 241 -16.36 17.90 5.15
C LEU A 241 -17.75 18.14 5.75
N GLN A 242 -18.69 17.22 5.61
CA GLN A 242 -20.03 17.33 6.22
C GLN A 242 -19.93 17.27 7.76
N ALA A 243 -19.14 16.35 8.31
CA ALA A 243 -18.87 16.29 9.74
C ALA A 243 -18.22 17.59 10.26
N ALA A 244 -17.26 18.16 9.51
CA ALA A 244 -16.64 19.43 9.84
C ALA A 244 -17.63 20.59 9.83
N ALA A 245 -18.57 20.63 8.88
CA ALA A 245 -19.64 21.63 8.84
C ALA A 245 -20.58 21.51 10.05
N ASN A 246 -20.96 20.29 10.46
CA ASN A 246 -21.76 20.04 11.64
C ASN A 246 -21.07 20.59 12.91
N LEU A 247 -19.77 20.38 13.05
CA LEU A 247 -19.01 20.92 14.20
C LEU A 247 -18.95 22.46 14.19
N ARG A 248 -18.80 23.08 13.01
CA ARG A 248 -18.82 24.53 12.88
C ARG A 248 -20.18 25.15 13.24
N THR A 249 -21.29 24.51 12.86
CA THR A 249 -22.64 24.96 13.26
C THR A 249 -22.88 24.83 14.74
N GLN A 250 -22.19 23.92 15.44
CA GLN A 250 -22.18 23.80 16.90
C GLN A 250 -21.25 24.81 17.60
N GLY A 251 -20.60 25.71 16.86
CA GLY A 251 -19.74 26.76 17.39
C GLY A 251 -18.30 26.34 17.68
N LEU A 252 -17.85 25.13 17.29
CA LEU A 252 -16.45 24.73 17.47
C LEU A 252 -15.53 25.46 16.50
N THR A 253 -14.42 25.96 17.03
CA THR A 253 -13.32 26.55 16.23
C THR A 253 -12.15 25.58 16.18
N PHE A 254 -11.75 25.17 14.98
CA PHE A 254 -10.66 24.25 14.74
C PHE A 254 -10.13 24.40 13.31
N GLU A 255 -8.98 23.78 13.03
CA GLU A 255 -8.41 23.66 11.69
C GLU A 255 -8.43 22.19 11.25
N LEU A 256 -8.84 21.93 10.01
CA LEU A 256 -8.77 20.63 9.35
C LEU A 256 -7.84 20.73 8.14
N VAL A 257 -6.72 20.01 8.16
CA VAL A 257 -5.77 20.01 7.07
C VAL A 257 -5.93 18.73 6.26
N LEU A 258 -6.20 18.86 4.96
CA LEU A 258 -6.27 17.77 4.00
C LEU A 258 -4.97 17.71 3.21
N VAL A 259 -4.19 16.66 3.44
CA VAL A 259 -2.89 16.42 2.78
C VAL A 259 -3.06 15.36 1.72
N GLY A 260 -2.74 15.70 0.49
CA GLY A 260 -2.80 14.80 -0.66
C GLY A 260 -3.43 15.43 -1.88
N ASP A 261 -3.45 14.67 -2.96
CA ASP A 261 -4.05 15.05 -4.23
C ASP A 261 -4.79 13.86 -4.86
N GLY A 262 -5.64 14.12 -5.85
CA GLY A 262 -6.37 13.05 -6.51
C GLY A 262 -7.58 13.51 -7.32
N PRO A 263 -8.31 12.57 -7.92
CA PRO A 263 -9.41 12.87 -8.85
C PRO A 263 -10.54 13.71 -8.24
N LEU A 264 -10.78 13.60 -6.94
CA LEU A 264 -11.84 14.35 -6.25
C LEU A 264 -11.44 15.78 -5.82
N ARG A 265 -10.23 16.25 -6.15
CA ARG A 265 -9.78 17.59 -5.69
C ARG A 265 -10.78 18.70 -6.00
N THR A 266 -11.20 18.81 -7.26
CA THR A 266 -12.14 19.85 -7.70
C THR A 266 -13.49 19.76 -6.98
N GLU A 267 -13.96 18.56 -6.72
CA GLU A 267 -15.22 18.34 -6.01
C GLU A 267 -15.11 18.73 -4.53
N ILE A 268 -14.00 18.37 -3.89
CA ILE A 268 -13.69 18.73 -2.50
C ILE A 268 -13.60 20.26 -2.35
N GLU A 269 -12.91 20.95 -3.25
CA GLU A 269 -12.81 22.42 -3.27
C GLU A 269 -14.18 23.10 -3.44
N ARG A 270 -15.04 22.55 -4.29
CA ARG A 270 -16.44 22.98 -4.46
C ARG A 270 -17.25 22.81 -3.19
N GLU A 271 -17.10 21.64 -2.55
CA GLU A 271 -17.83 21.31 -1.33
C GLU A 271 -17.39 22.17 -0.14
N ILE A 272 -16.08 22.44 0.02
CA ILE A 272 -15.56 23.39 1.02
C ILE A 272 -16.22 24.77 0.86
N LYS A 273 -16.35 25.23 -0.39
CA LYS A 273 -17.03 26.51 -0.67
C LYS A 273 -18.53 26.44 -0.32
N ARG A 274 -19.21 25.36 -0.73
CA ARG A 274 -20.66 25.19 -0.51
C ARG A 274 -21.01 25.15 0.97
N LEU A 275 -20.16 24.50 1.77
CA LEU A 275 -20.38 24.34 3.23
C LEU A 275 -19.80 25.53 4.04
N GLY A 276 -19.23 26.55 3.43
CA GLY A 276 -18.67 27.71 4.12
C GLY A 276 -17.43 27.39 4.96
N LEU A 277 -16.62 26.38 4.57
CA LEU A 277 -15.49 25.87 5.35
C LEU A 277 -14.12 26.46 4.97
N ARG A 278 -14.05 27.53 4.16
CA ARG A 278 -12.78 28.08 3.67
C ARG A 278 -11.78 28.48 4.75
N GLU A 279 -12.27 28.97 5.90
CA GLU A 279 -11.46 29.36 7.05
C GLU A 279 -11.10 28.18 7.96
N THR A 280 -11.75 27.02 7.77
CA THR A 280 -11.59 25.85 8.63
C THR A 280 -10.76 24.77 7.95
N VAL A 281 -10.92 24.59 6.63
CA VAL A 281 -10.29 23.49 5.87
C VAL A 281 -9.21 24.02 4.94
N LYS A 282 -8.01 23.45 5.05
CA LYS A 282 -6.87 23.73 4.18
C LYS A 282 -6.51 22.51 3.35
N LEU A 283 -6.31 22.69 2.02
CA LEU A 283 -5.75 21.68 1.13
C LEU A 283 -4.29 22.00 0.83
N THR A 284 -3.38 21.08 1.12
CA THR A 284 -1.95 21.28 0.86
C THR A 284 -1.52 20.76 -0.51
N GLY A 285 -2.30 19.84 -1.12
CA GLY A 285 -1.83 19.00 -2.21
C GLY A 285 -0.83 17.95 -1.72
N THR A 286 -0.10 17.32 -2.62
CA THR A 286 0.98 16.38 -2.31
C THR A 286 2.18 17.14 -1.75
N ILE A 287 2.69 16.73 -0.61
CA ILE A 287 3.86 17.29 0.08
C ILE A 287 4.89 16.19 0.38
N PRO A 288 6.19 16.53 0.58
CA PRO A 288 7.23 15.58 0.99
C PRO A 288 6.95 14.92 2.35
N GLN A 289 7.54 13.74 2.58
CA GLN A 289 7.34 12.95 3.81
C GLN A 289 7.69 13.71 5.10
N ASP A 290 8.70 14.56 5.09
CA ASP A 290 9.08 15.35 6.28
C ASP A 290 8.03 16.42 6.60
N GLU A 291 7.34 16.95 5.59
CA GLU A 291 6.20 17.85 5.79
C GLU A 291 4.96 17.09 6.27
N VAL A 292 4.71 15.88 5.73
CA VAL A 292 3.67 14.97 6.23
C VAL A 292 3.87 14.73 7.74
N LYS A 293 5.10 14.38 8.15
CA LYS A 293 5.44 14.19 9.57
C LYS A 293 5.15 15.45 10.40
N ARG A 294 5.50 16.64 9.90
CA ARG A 294 5.23 17.91 10.59
C ARG A 294 3.73 18.18 10.74
N GLU A 295 2.93 17.90 9.71
CA GLU A 295 1.47 18.09 9.78
C GLU A 295 0.82 17.14 10.80
N ILE A 296 1.29 15.87 10.89
CA ILE A 296 0.84 14.93 11.94
C ILE A 296 1.21 15.48 13.32
N LEU A 297 2.44 15.94 13.53
CA LEU A 297 2.92 16.42 14.82
C LEU A 297 2.15 17.66 15.33
N ARG A 298 1.66 18.50 14.42
CA ARG A 298 0.85 19.69 14.74
C ARG A 298 -0.61 19.38 15.06
N ALA A 299 -1.08 18.19 14.70
CA ALA A 299 -2.47 17.79 14.90
C ALA A 299 -2.70 17.15 16.26
N LYS A 300 -3.89 17.32 16.84
CA LYS A 300 -4.36 16.55 18.00
C LYS A 300 -4.63 15.09 17.63
N ALA A 301 -5.19 14.87 16.44
CA ALA A 301 -5.48 13.54 15.91
C ALA A 301 -5.43 13.54 14.39
N LEU A 302 -5.15 12.37 13.82
CA LEU A 302 -5.32 12.09 12.39
C LEU A 302 -6.73 11.51 12.16
N VAL A 303 -7.42 11.97 11.11
CA VAL A 303 -8.78 11.52 10.74
C VAL A 303 -8.71 10.85 9.37
N LEU A 304 -9.16 9.60 9.29
CA LEU A 304 -9.23 8.84 8.03
C LEU A 304 -10.56 8.07 7.96
N PRO A 305 -11.66 8.68 7.47
CA PRO A 305 -12.99 8.08 7.46
C PRO A 305 -13.25 7.26 6.19
N SER A 306 -12.33 6.37 5.83
CA SER A 306 -12.35 5.60 4.60
C SER A 306 -13.52 4.63 4.53
N PHE A 307 -14.03 4.39 3.29
CA PHE A 307 -15.02 3.37 2.97
C PHE A 307 -14.37 2.02 2.65
N ALA A 308 -13.13 2.04 2.16
CA ALA A 308 -12.40 0.82 1.78
C ALA A 308 -10.90 0.97 2.04
N GLU A 309 -10.31 -0.05 2.68
CA GLU A 309 -8.88 -0.13 3.04
C GLU A 309 -8.40 -1.58 3.10
N GLY A 310 -7.07 -1.75 3.18
CA GLY A 310 -6.47 -2.94 3.77
C GLY A 310 -6.06 -2.66 5.22
N LEU A 311 -4.89 -2.05 5.39
CA LEU A 311 -4.43 -1.45 6.66
C LEU A 311 -3.60 -0.21 6.32
N PRO A 312 -4.16 1.01 6.50
CA PRO A 312 -3.53 2.26 6.08
C PRO A 312 -2.24 2.57 6.85
N VAL A 313 -1.15 2.75 6.12
CA VAL A 313 0.18 3.05 6.70
C VAL A 313 0.18 4.37 7.47
N VAL A 314 -0.59 5.35 7.03
CA VAL A 314 -0.68 6.66 7.69
C VAL A 314 -1.23 6.59 9.12
N LEU A 315 -2.04 5.58 9.45
CA LEU A 315 -2.48 5.34 10.83
C LEU A 315 -1.30 4.85 11.69
N MET A 316 -0.44 3.99 11.15
CA MET A 316 0.80 3.56 11.80
C MET A 316 1.74 4.75 12.03
N GLU A 317 1.90 5.60 11.02
CA GLU A 317 2.73 6.81 11.06
C GLU A 317 2.24 7.79 12.15
N SER A 318 0.92 8.02 12.22
CA SER A 318 0.32 8.89 13.24
C SER A 318 0.52 8.35 14.65
N LEU A 319 0.22 7.07 14.87
CA LEU A 319 0.38 6.41 16.16
C LEU A 319 1.87 6.32 16.58
N ALA A 320 2.79 6.08 15.64
CA ALA A 320 4.23 6.13 15.90
C ALA A 320 4.68 7.50 16.39
N LEU A 321 4.06 8.57 15.89
CA LEU A 321 4.29 9.96 16.31
C LEU A 321 3.45 10.39 17.53
N LYS A 322 2.89 9.44 18.28
CA LYS A 322 2.08 9.68 19.48
C LYS A 322 0.85 10.55 19.20
N ARG A 323 0.25 10.42 18.02
CA ARG A 323 -1.01 11.08 17.68
C ARG A 323 -2.11 10.03 17.53
N PRO A 324 -3.17 10.10 18.34
CA PRO A 324 -4.30 9.20 18.22
C PRO A 324 -4.99 9.37 16.86
N VAL A 325 -5.80 8.39 16.50
CA VAL A 325 -6.44 8.37 15.18
C VAL A 325 -7.95 8.21 15.30
N ILE A 326 -8.67 8.84 14.38
CA ILE A 326 -10.09 8.61 14.13
C ILE A 326 -10.19 7.88 12.81
N SER A 327 -10.78 6.68 12.80
CA SER A 327 -10.92 5.91 11.57
C SER A 327 -12.15 5.01 11.59
N THR A 328 -12.43 4.35 10.49
CA THR A 328 -13.61 3.49 10.33
C THR A 328 -13.33 2.06 10.78
N TYR A 329 -14.39 1.40 11.26
CA TYR A 329 -14.33 0.00 11.72
C TYR A 329 -14.40 -0.95 10.52
N ILE A 330 -13.39 -0.89 9.63
CA ILE A 330 -13.32 -1.71 8.40
C ILE A 330 -11.98 -2.41 8.26
N ALA A 331 -11.98 -3.47 7.50
CA ALA A 331 -10.78 -4.19 7.07
C ALA A 331 -9.80 -4.51 8.23
N GLY A 332 -8.51 -4.24 8.06
CA GLY A 332 -7.48 -4.44 9.10
C GLY A 332 -7.37 -3.30 10.12
N ILE A 333 -8.12 -2.21 9.98
CA ILE A 333 -8.01 -1.04 10.88
C ILE A 333 -8.22 -1.41 12.36
N PRO A 334 -9.22 -2.25 12.74
CA PRO A 334 -9.42 -2.66 14.12
C PRO A 334 -8.30 -3.53 14.71
N GLU A 335 -7.42 -4.06 13.88
CA GLU A 335 -6.22 -4.78 14.35
C GLU A 335 -5.17 -3.82 14.94
N LEU A 336 -5.17 -2.55 14.50
CA LEU A 336 -4.25 -1.50 14.93
C LEU A 336 -4.91 -0.52 15.90
N VAL A 337 -6.07 0.04 15.52
CA VAL A 337 -6.76 1.09 16.27
C VAL A 337 -7.66 0.45 17.32
N ARG A 338 -7.55 0.93 18.57
CA ARG A 338 -8.29 0.46 19.76
C ARG A 338 -8.77 1.66 20.59
N PRO A 339 -9.70 1.45 21.54
CA PRO A 339 -10.21 2.54 22.38
C PRO A 339 -9.14 3.31 23.18
N ASP A 340 -7.99 2.69 23.46
CA ASP A 340 -6.88 3.28 24.19
C ASP A 340 -5.94 4.12 23.32
N ASN A 341 -6.09 4.10 21.98
CA ASN A 341 -5.22 4.83 21.05
C ASN A 341 -5.96 5.56 19.91
N GLY A 342 -7.30 5.52 19.90
CA GLY A 342 -8.09 6.17 18.85
C GLY A 342 -9.59 5.93 18.98
N TRP A 343 -10.31 6.40 17.98
CA TRP A 343 -11.76 6.26 17.86
C TRP A 343 -12.10 5.52 16.57
N LEU A 344 -12.82 4.41 16.70
CA LEU A 344 -13.37 3.66 15.58
C LEU A 344 -14.86 3.98 15.42
N ILE A 345 -15.24 4.34 14.21
CA ILE A 345 -16.62 4.71 13.85
C ILE A 345 -17.14 3.81 12.72
N PRO A 346 -18.46 3.66 12.55
CA PRO A 346 -19.03 3.02 11.38
C PRO A 346 -18.66 3.80 10.09
N ALA A 347 -18.34 3.10 9.02
CA ALA A 347 -18.09 3.73 7.73
C ALA A 347 -19.40 4.34 7.18
N GLY A 348 -19.34 5.60 6.72
CA GLY A 348 -20.50 6.30 6.19
C GLY A 348 -21.33 7.08 7.21
N ASP A 349 -21.04 6.95 8.50
CA ASP A 349 -21.77 7.63 9.57
C ASP A 349 -21.17 9.01 9.87
N ILE A 350 -21.86 10.07 9.40
CA ILE A 350 -21.44 11.47 9.57
C ILE A 350 -21.51 11.90 11.04
N ASP A 351 -22.54 11.47 11.76
CA ASP A 351 -22.76 11.92 13.13
C ASP A 351 -21.76 11.27 14.08
N ALA A 352 -21.49 9.97 13.91
CA ALA A 352 -20.42 9.28 14.63
C ALA A 352 -19.04 9.89 14.33
N LEU A 353 -18.77 10.28 13.07
CA LEU A 353 -17.54 10.96 12.71
C LEU A 353 -17.42 12.32 13.38
N ALA A 354 -18.50 13.13 13.33
CA ALA A 354 -18.53 14.45 13.97
C ALA A 354 -18.35 14.33 15.50
N ASP A 355 -18.98 13.35 16.15
CA ASP A 355 -18.79 13.12 17.59
C ASP A 355 -17.33 12.72 17.92
N ALA A 356 -16.75 11.80 17.17
CA ALA A 356 -15.34 11.41 17.37
C ALA A 356 -14.37 12.59 17.15
N MET A 357 -14.59 13.40 16.11
CA MET A 357 -13.83 14.62 15.88
C MET A 357 -14.00 15.62 17.03
N ARG A 358 -15.23 15.85 17.51
CA ARG A 358 -15.52 16.72 18.65
C ARG A 358 -14.79 16.26 19.90
N ARG A 359 -14.84 14.95 20.22
CA ARG A 359 -14.12 14.36 21.36
C ARG A 359 -12.63 14.60 21.24
N ALA A 360 -12.01 14.33 20.10
CA ALA A 360 -10.58 14.56 19.89
C ALA A 360 -10.18 16.03 20.02
N LEU A 361 -11.01 16.97 19.52
CA LEU A 361 -10.74 18.40 19.61
C LEU A 361 -10.82 18.94 21.05
N LEU A 362 -11.78 18.45 21.84
CA LEU A 362 -12.06 18.90 23.21
C LEU A 362 -11.24 18.12 24.27
N GLU A 363 -10.62 17.01 23.89
CA GLU A 363 -9.85 16.17 24.80
C GLU A 363 -8.66 16.94 25.40
N SER A 364 -8.34 16.64 26.64
CA SER A 364 -7.17 17.21 27.31
C SER A 364 -5.86 16.75 26.66
N ASP A 365 -4.84 17.60 26.72
CA ASP A 365 -3.52 17.25 26.16
C ASP A 365 -2.90 16.05 26.88
N GLY A 366 -3.17 15.88 28.18
CA GLY A 366 -2.74 14.72 28.94
C GLY A 366 -3.36 13.41 28.43
N GLN A 367 -4.66 13.41 28.12
CA GLN A 367 -5.33 12.23 27.57
C GLN A 367 -4.87 11.93 26.13
N ILE A 368 -4.72 12.97 25.30
CA ILE A 368 -4.14 12.81 23.94
C ILE A 368 -2.75 12.19 24.00
N LEU A 369 -1.90 12.64 24.96
CA LEU A 369 -0.58 12.06 25.15
C LEU A 369 -0.65 10.59 25.59
N GLN A 370 -1.52 10.26 26.54
CA GLN A 370 -1.72 8.88 27.00
C GLN A 370 -2.17 7.95 25.87
N MET A 371 -3.13 8.38 25.07
CA MET A 371 -3.59 7.66 23.88
C MET A 371 -2.45 7.52 22.85
N GLY A 372 -1.68 8.58 22.65
CA GLY A 372 -0.51 8.59 21.76
C GLY A 372 0.55 7.59 22.19
N GLU A 373 0.87 7.50 23.49
CA GLU A 373 1.83 6.52 24.04
C GLU A 373 1.34 5.07 23.85
N ALA A 374 0.07 4.80 24.07
CA ALA A 374 -0.53 3.50 23.82
C ALA A 374 -0.44 3.13 22.33
N GLY A 375 -0.75 4.08 21.44
CA GLY A 375 -0.65 3.90 19.99
C GLY A 375 0.78 3.63 19.52
N ARG A 376 1.75 4.40 20.02
CA ARG A 376 3.17 4.21 19.70
C ARG A 376 3.67 2.83 20.14
N ARG A 377 3.39 2.43 21.38
CA ARG A 377 3.77 1.10 21.88
C ARG A 377 3.24 -0.01 20.97
N ARG A 378 1.96 0.06 20.59
CA ARG A 378 1.35 -0.90 19.69
C ARG A 378 1.97 -0.92 18.30
N THR A 379 2.33 0.26 17.77
CA THR A 379 3.00 0.36 16.47
C THR A 379 4.40 -0.24 16.52
N LEU A 380 5.17 0.01 17.56
CA LEU A 380 6.50 -0.58 17.76
C LEU A 380 6.45 -2.11 17.86
N GLU A 381 5.43 -2.64 18.54
CA GLU A 381 5.26 -4.10 18.71
C GLU A 381 4.89 -4.83 17.41
N ARG A 382 4.17 -4.17 16.49
CA ARG A 382 3.55 -4.85 15.35
C ARG A 382 3.94 -4.32 13.98
N HIS A 383 4.45 -3.11 13.90
CA HIS A 383 4.66 -2.36 12.66
C HIS A 383 6.05 -1.71 12.58
N ASP A 384 7.07 -2.29 13.21
CA ASP A 384 8.47 -1.95 12.95
C ASP A 384 8.90 -2.63 11.64
N ILE A 385 9.33 -1.84 10.66
CA ILE A 385 9.73 -2.34 9.34
C ILE A 385 10.86 -3.39 9.42
N ARG A 386 11.72 -3.32 10.43
CA ARG A 386 12.81 -4.29 10.62
C ARG A 386 12.28 -5.67 10.96
N GLN A 387 11.20 -5.75 11.77
CA GLN A 387 10.52 -7.01 12.08
C GLN A 387 9.81 -7.56 10.84
N SER A 388 9.11 -6.70 10.11
CA SER A 388 8.43 -7.08 8.86
C SER A 388 9.42 -7.61 7.81
N ALA A 389 10.54 -6.93 7.64
CA ALA A 389 11.60 -7.37 6.72
C ALA A 389 12.21 -8.72 7.13
N ALA A 390 12.41 -8.96 8.45
CA ALA A 390 12.90 -10.24 8.95
C ALA A 390 11.90 -11.39 8.69
N LEU A 391 10.60 -11.14 8.86
CA LEU A 391 9.57 -12.12 8.54
C LEU A 391 9.53 -12.43 7.04
N LEU A 392 9.58 -11.40 6.19
CA LEU A 392 9.59 -11.57 4.74
C LEU A 392 10.85 -12.31 4.25
N GLU A 393 12.02 -11.94 4.78
CA GLU A 393 13.28 -12.64 4.51
C GLU A 393 13.17 -14.14 4.82
N ALA A 394 12.68 -14.49 5.99
CA ALA A 394 12.50 -15.90 6.40
C ALA A 394 11.57 -16.68 5.43
N LEU A 395 10.53 -16.02 4.88
CA LEU A 395 9.65 -16.63 3.88
C LEU A 395 10.35 -16.79 2.52
N ILE A 396 11.17 -15.83 2.11
CA ILE A 396 11.93 -15.87 0.86
C ILE A 396 13.03 -16.96 0.92
N GLU A 397 13.72 -17.09 2.05
CA GLU A 397 14.80 -18.05 2.26
C GLU A 397 14.31 -19.47 2.57
N ALA A 398 13.03 -19.63 2.90
CA ALA A 398 12.46 -20.95 3.17
C ALA A 398 12.72 -21.92 2.00
N PRO A 399 13.18 -23.15 2.28
CA PRO A 399 13.38 -24.18 1.26
C PRO A 399 12.06 -24.47 0.54
N ARG A 400 12.17 -24.95 -0.72
CA ARG A 400 10.98 -25.42 -1.47
C ARG A 400 10.22 -26.44 -0.62
N MET A 401 8.93 -26.23 -0.47
CA MET A 401 8.11 -27.25 0.13
C MET A 401 8.06 -28.47 -0.80
N ALA A 402 8.38 -29.64 -0.26
CA ALA A 402 8.37 -30.90 -1.02
C ALA A 402 6.99 -31.07 -1.68
N GLY A 403 6.95 -30.95 -3.03
CA GLY A 403 5.73 -31.08 -3.83
C GLY A 403 5.51 -29.95 -4.88
N GLU A 404 6.43 -28.95 -4.99
CA GLU A 404 6.43 -27.95 -6.08
C GLU A 404 7.20 -28.40 -7.32
#